data_c8e5b1ef031f65b440fed7a86aad33ca
#
_entry.id   c8e5b1ef031f65b440fed7a86aad33ca
#
_cell.length_a   1.000
_cell.length_b   1.000
_cell.length_c   1.000
_cell.angle_alpha   90.00
_cell.angle_beta   90.00
_cell.angle_gamma   90.00
#
_symmetry.space_group_name_H-M   'P 1'
#
loop_
_entity.id
_entity.type
_entity.pdbx_description
1 polymer ?
#
loop_
_entity_poly.entity_id
_entity_poly.type
_entity_poly.pdbx_seq_one_letter_code
_entity_poly.pdbx_strand_id
1 'polypeptide(L)'
;MQQKLIMKPSMSQTLLTRFTFNIPDIEGLFPGFKAGDFAVLYGPQSLNSLASILCVRAQLPANLGGLESNVVFIDCANSSSLSDIQFQLDAKDPLERVLNMRVYTAYRLTSLIMEKLQDAVENQDAKLVVISDIACPFLYDNVNDQEAKTVYSQIMSYLANFAKKHHIIIIATYLTHESSRRNSVLQEITTAKANTVLRFTKTLYTKEVELEKHPTYMLGVVDLTTENHALTEFMGTDKAEQNCFLM
;
A
#
# COMPACT_ATOMS: atom_id res chain seq x y z
N MET A 1 47.81 -28.57 -29.05
CA MET A 1 46.52 -27.92 -29.37
C MET A 1 45.57 -28.11 -28.22
N GLN A 2 45.45 -27.12 -27.36
CA GLN A 2 44.51 -27.14 -26.24
C GLN A 2 43.26 -26.36 -26.68
N GLN A 3 42.12 -27.05 -26.76
CA GLN A 3 40.82 -26.44 -26.99
C GLN A 3 40.33 -25.75 -25.70
N LYS A 4 40.25 -24.44 -25.75
CA LYS A 4 39.70 -23.58 -24.72
C LYS A 4 38.17 -23.71 -24.73
N LEU A 5 37.62 -24.45 -23.75
CA LEU A 5 36.19 -24.56 -23.56
C LEU A 5 35.63 -23.18 -23.14
N ILE A 6 34.94 -22.53 -24.06
CA ILE A 6 34.20 -21.30 -23.76
C ILE A 6 32.92 -21.73 -23.04
N MET A 7 32.91 -21.61 -21.70
CA MET A 7 31.69 -21.70 -20.94
C MET A 7 30.78 -20.52 -21.32
N LYS A 8 29.63 -20.84 -21.94
CA LYS A 8 28.54 -19.87 -22.07
C LYS A 8 28.06 -19.50 -20.69
N PRO A 9 27.85 -18.20 -20.37
CA PRO A 9 27.27 -17.82 -19.10
C PRO A 9 25.86 -18.42 -19.02
N SER A 10 25.60 -19.14 -17.92
CA SER A 10 24.28 -19.63 -17.57
C SER A 10 23.32 -18.44 -17.54
N MET A 11 22.15 -18.60 -18.19
CA MET A 11 21.04 -17.66 -18.06
C MET A 11 20.81 -17.40 -16.58
N SER A 12 21.20 -16.21 -16.13
CA SER A 12 20.79 -15.68 -14.84
C SER A 12 19.26 -15.73 -14.79
N GLN A 13 18.71 -16.58 -13.93
CA GLN A 13 17.33 -16.45 -13.51
C GLN A 13 17.21 -15.02 -13.00
N THR A 14 16.51 -14.18 -13.74
CA THR A 14 16.11 -12.86 -13.27
C THR A 14 15.21 -13.13 -12.07
N LEU A 15 15.76 -13.07 -10.88
CA LEU A 15 15.01 -13.08 -9.64
C LEU A 15 14.03 -11.91 -9.76
N LEU A 16 12.77 -12.23 -9.99
CA LEU A 16 11.69 -11.23 -10.00
C LEU A 16 11.76 -10.48 -8.69
N THR A 17 12.28 -9.27 -8.73
CA THR A 17 12.39 -8.40 -7.56
C THR A 17 10.99 -8.16 -7.02
N ARG A 18 10.77 -8.55 -5.76
CA ARG A 18 9.52 -8.37 -5.05
C ARG A 18 9.67 -7.28 -4.01
N PHE A 19 8.69 -6.43 -3.93
CA PHE A 19 8.58 -5.47 -2.85
C PHE A 19 7.87 -6.12 -1.67
N THR A 20 8.51 -6.16 -0.51
CA THR A 20 8.02 -6.94 0.64
C THR A 20 7.75 -6.07 1.87
N PHE A 21 6.94 -6.60 2.79
CA PHE A 21 6.75 -5.99 4.11
C PHE A 21 7.99 -6.15 5.00
N ASN A 22 8.85 -7.11 4.70
CA ASN A 22 9.97 -7.57 5.53
C ASN A 22 9.52 -8.11 6.89
N ILE A 23 8.45 -8.88 6.86
CA ILE A 23 7.86 -9.53 8.03
C ILE A 23 7.70 -10.98 7.69
N PRO A 24 8.49 -11.87 8.34
CA PRO A 24 8.55 -13.30 7.99
C PRO A 24 7.18 -13.98 7.96
N ASP A 25 6.30 -13.66 8.94
CA ASP A 25 4.98 -14.26 9.03
C ASP A 25 4.12 -13.89 7.81
N ILE A 26 4.15 -12.62 7.38
CA ILE A 26 3.44 -12.18 6.18
C ILE A 26 4.07 -12.76 4.92
N GLU A 27 5.40 -12.81 4.83
CA GLU A 27 6.10 -13.32 3.64
C GLU A 27 5.86 -14.81 3.41
N GLY A 28 5.62 -15.58 4.48
CA GLY A 28 5.19 -16.97 4.40
C GLY A 28 3.82 -17.13 3.72
N LEU A 29 2.91 -16.19 3.91
CA LEU A 29 1.58 -16.14 3.29
C LEU A 29 1.60 -15.44 1.92
N PHE A 30 2.26 -14.29 1.87
CA PHE A 30 2.33 -13.41 0.71
C PHE A 30 3.76 -12.92 0.50
N PRO A 31 4.52 -13.50 -0.45
CA PRO A 31 5.94 -13.23 -0.62
C PRO A 31 6.27 -11.86 -1.24
N GLY A 32 5.28 -10.97 -1.36
CA GLY A 32 5.47 -9.58 -1.76
C GLY A 32 4.87 -9.22 -3.11
N PHE A 33 4.84 -7.92 -3.37
CA PHE A 33 4.27 -7.28 -4.56
C PHE A 33 5.26 -7.35 -5.73
N LYS A 34 4.72 -7.39 -6.94
CA LYS A 34 5.50 -7.36 -8.20
C LYS A 34 5.03 -6.20 -9.09
N ALA A 35 5.89 -5.80 -10.00
CA ALA A 35 5.54 -4.78 -11.00
C ALA A 35 4.25 -5.17 -11.76
N GLY A 36 3.32 -4.22 -11.85
CA GLY A 36 1.99 -4.42 -12.41
C GLY A 36 0.90 -4.78 -11.39
N ASP A 37 1.24 -4.93 -10.11
CA ASP A 37 0.24 -5.21 -9.07
C ASP A 37 -0.52 -3.94 -8.68
N PHE A 38 -1.84 -4.10 -8.55
CA PHE A 38 -2.70 -3.17 -7.84
C PHE A 38 -3.25 -3.87 -6.60
N ALA A 39 -2.69 -3.55 -5.45
CA ALA A 39 -3.02 -4.17 -4.17
C ALA A 39 -3.82 -3.23 -3.28
N VAL A 40 -4.71 -3.80 -2.48
CA VAL A 40 -5.47 -3.08 -1.45
C VAL A 40 -5.26 -3.72 -0.09
N LEU A 41 -4.94 -2.87 0.89
CA LEU A 41 -4.78 -3.22 2.29
C LEU A 41 -6.00 -2.72 3.06
N TYR A 42 -6.82 -3.62 3.55
CA TYR A 42 -7.97 -3.30 4.41
C TYR A 42 -7.59 -3.38 5.88
N GLY A 43 -8.09 -2.44 6.69
CA GLY A 43 -7.93 -2.58 8.13
C GLY A 43 -8.07 -1.30 8.93
N PRO A 44 -7.53 -1.31 10.17
CA PRO A 44 -7.64 -0.21 11.11
C PRO A 44 -6.82 1.02 10.68
N GLN A 45 -6.98 2.14 11.43
CA GLN A 45 -6.28 3.41 11.19
C GLN A 45 -4.75 3.28 11.16
N SER A 46 -4.19 2.28 11.86
CA SER A 46 -2.75 2.00 11.83
C SER A 46 -2.19 1.64 10.44
N LEU A 47 -3.04 1.30 9.46
CA LEU A 47 -2.61 1.13 8.08
C LEU A 47 -2.06 2.41 7.45
N ASN A 48 -2.43 3.59 7.95
CA ASN A 48 -1.82 4.85 7.49
C ASN A 48 -0.32 4.89 7.81
N SER A 49 0.07 4.46 9.00
CA SER A 49 1.47 4.34 9.38
C SER A 49 2.18 3.28 8.51
N LEU A 50 1.55 2.13 8.29
CA LEU A 50 2.10 1.10 7.40
C LEU A 50 2.30 1.62 5.96
N ALA A 51 1.33 2.37 5.42
CA ALA A 51 1.44 2.99 4.09
C ALA A 51 2.67 3.90 3.99
N SER A 52 2.90 4.71 5.02
CA SER A 52 4.05 5.61 5.07
C SER A 52 5.39 4.86 5.16
N ILE A 53 5.42 3.74 5.89
CA ILE A 53 6.60 2.89 5.98
C ILE A 53 6.90 2.22 4.66
N LEU A 54 5.89 1.76 3.95
CA LEU A 54 6.08 1.20 2.61
C LEU A 54 6.74 2.23 1.68
N CYS A 55 6.43 3.53 1.83
CA CYS A 55 7.11 4.59 1.08
C CYS A 55 8.62 4.66 1.37
N VAL A 56 9.02 4.51 2.63
CA VAL A 56 10.44 4.49 3.01
C VAL A 56 11.11 3.20 2.58
N ARG A 57 10.44 2.06 2.78
CA ARG A 57 10.98 0.76 2.39
C ARG A 57 11.24 0.64 0.88
N ALA A 58 10.41 1.26 0.05
CA ALA A 58 10.59 1.25 -1.40
C ALA A 58 11.93 1.86 -1.85
N GLN A 59 12.52 2.74 -1.03
CA GLN A 59 13.80 3.37 -1.31
C GLN A 59 15.00 2.46 -1.01
N LEU A 60 14.78 1.39 -0.25
CA LEU A 60 15.83 0.43 0.11
C LEU A 60 16.28 -0.39 -1.10
N PRO A 61 17.49 -0.96 -1.05
CA PRO A 61 17.98 -1.89 -2.05
C PRO A 61 17.09 -3.13 -2.21
N ALA A 62 17.09 -3.70 -3.41
CA ALA A 62 16.27 -4.86 -3.75
C ALA A 62 16.58 -6.11 -2.89
N ASN A 63 17.83 -6.29 -2.46
CA ASN A 63 18.23 -7.37 -1.56
C ASN A 63 17.67 -7.23 -0.13
N LEU A 64 17.16 -6.05 0.23
CA LEU A 64 16.45 -5.77 1.48
C LEU A 64 14.92 -5.71 1.28
N GLY A 65 14.42 -6.20 0.14
CA GLY A 65 13.01 -6.19 -0.20
C GLY A 65 12.48 -4.82 -0.63
N GLY A 66 13.35 -3.87 -0.98
CA GLY A 66 13.00 -2.57 -1.53
C GLY A 66 12.92 -2.55 -3.06
N LEU A 67 12.78 -1.36 -3.65
CA LEU A 67 12.66 -1.12 -5.08
C LEU A 67 13.77 -0.20 -5.63
N GLU A 68 14.59 0.37 -4.76
CA GLU A 68 15.58 1.43 -5.10
C GLU A 68 14.93 2.60 -5.87
N SER A 69 13.73 3.00 -5.47
CA SER A 69 12.89 3.90 -6.26
C SER A 69 12.34 5.06 -5.45
N ASN A 70 12.03 6.14 -6.14
CA ASN A 70 11.18 7.18 -5.61
C ASN A 70 9.73 6.69 -5.52
N VAL A 71 8.91 7.41 -4.78
CA VAL A 71 7.52 7.04 -4.47
C VAL A 71 6.60 8.23 -4.71
N VAL A 72 5.44 7.97 -5.29
CA VAL A 72 4.31 8.90 -5.29
C VAL A 72 3.36 8.49 -4.16
N PHE A 73 3.15 9.38 -3.20
CA PHE A 73 2.22 9.17 -2.09
C PHE A 73 1.01 10.11 -2.23
N ILE A 74 -0.18 9.54 -2.29
CA ILE A 74 -1.45 10.28 -2.36
C ILE A 74 -2.15 10.13 -1.02
N ASP A 75 -2.19 11.22 -0.24
CA ASP A 75 -2.80 11.25 1.09
C ASP A 75 -4.26 11.68 1.01
N CYS A 76 -5.19 10.71 1.11
CA CYS A 76 -6.62 10.93 1.17
C CYS A 76 -7.17 10.90 2.61
N ALA A 77 -6.41 10.35 3.55
CA ALA A 77 -6.81 10.23 4.96
C ALA A 77 -6.55 11.49 5.77
N ASN A 78 -5.85 12.49 5.17
CA ASN A 78 -5.34 13.66 5.89
C ASN A 78 -4.56 13.27 7.16
N SER A 79 -3.85 12.15 7.08
CA SER A 79 -3.02 11.67 8.17
C SER A 79 -1.65 12.34 8.12
N SER A 80 -1.18 12.84 9.25
CA SER A 80 0.17 13.41 9.39
C SER A 80 1.28 12.33 9.40
N SER A 81 0.95 11.11 9.05
CA SER A 81 1.78 9.91 9.25
C SER A 81 3.17 9.93 8.60
N LEU A 82 3.34 10.66 7.49
CA LEU A 82 4.68 10.81 6.89
C LEU A 82 5.62 11.63 7.80
N SER A 83 5.12 12.68 8.45
CA SER A 83 5.91 13.49 9.39
C SER A 83 6.30 12.68 10.63
N ASP A 84 5.42 11.82 11.10
CA ASP A 84 5.64 11.02 12.31
C ASP A 84 6.75 9.97 12.09
N ILE A 85 6.88 9.46 10.87
CA ILE A 85 7.93 8.50 10.51
C ILE A 85 9.31 9.15 10.42
N GLN A 86 9.39 10.41 10.03
CA GLN A 86 10.65 11.15 10.00
C GLN A 86 11.34 11.17 11.38
N PHE A 87 10.53 11.16 12.46
CA PHE A 87 11.06 11.09 13.84
C PHE A 87 11.44 9.69 14.30
N GLN A 88 10.90 8.64 13.66
CA GLN A 88 11.14 7.24 14.05
C GLN A 88 12.32 6.60 13.33
N LEU A 89 12.65 7.09 12.14
CA LEU A 89 13.76 6.57 11.35
C LEU A 89 14.92 7.57 11.44
N ASP A 90 15.99 7.14 12.08
CA ASP A 90 17.28 7.86 12.19
C ASP A 90 17.98 8.02 10.81
N ALA A 91 17.21 8.03 9.73
CA ALA A 91 17.69 8.13 8.36
C ALA A 91 17.74 9.60 7.92
N LYS A 92 18.85 9.99 7.32
CA LYS A 92 18.97 11.27 6.64
C LYS A 92 17.90 11.36 5.55
N ASP A 93 16.87 12.15 5.81
CA ASP A 93 15.83 12.61 4.89
C ASP A 93 15.10 11.51 4.09
N PRO A 94 14.41 10.56 4.77
CA PRO A 94 13.68 9.48 4.06
C PRO A 94 12.51 10.01 3.21
N LEU A 95 12.17 11.30 3.31
CA LEU A 95 11.06 11.91 2.58
C LEU A 95 11.47 12.66 1.31
N GLU A 96 12.77 12.93 1.08
CA GLU A 96 13.24 13.61 -0.15
C GLU A 96 12.82 12.86 -1.44
N ARG A 97 12.69 11.54 -1.35
CA ARG A 97 12.33 10.68 -2.48
C ARG A 97 10.83 10.32 -2.51
N VAL A 98 10.00 11.03 -1.74
CA VAL A 98 8.55 10.82 -1.69
C VAL A 98 7.84 12.09 -2.16
N LEU A 99 7.21 12.02 -3.33
CA LEU A 99 6.30 13.06 -3.79
C LEU A 99 4.96 12.91 -3.05
N ASN A 100 4.71 13.78 -2.08
CA ASN A 100 3.46 13.77 -1.31
C ASN A 100 2.40 14.69 -1.93
N MET A 101 1.23 14.14 -2.25
CA MET A 101 0.07 14.83 -2.81
C MET A 101 -1.13 14.65 -1.90
N ARG A 102 -1.67 15.74 -1.33
CA ARG A 102 -2.86 15.70 -0.45
C ARG A 102 -4.15 15.95 -1.21
N VAL A 103 -5.15 15.14 -0.89
CA VAL A 103 -6.46 15.16 -1.54
C VAL A 103 -7.57 15.08 -0.50
N TYR A 104 -8.54 16.01 -0.58
CA TYR A 104 -9.63 16.11 0.38
C TYR A 104 -11.01 15.81 -0.22
N THR A 105 -11.16 15.80 -1.54
CA THR A 105 -12.44 15.65 -2.22
C THR A 105 -12.39 14.60 -3.32
N ALA A 106 -13.52 13.96 -3.59
CA ALA A 106 -13.66 12.98 -4.67
C ALA A 106 -13.26 13.58 -6.04
N TYR A 107 -13.64 14.82 -6.32
CA TYR A 107 -13.27 15.51 -7.56
C TYR A 107 -11.76 15.68 -7.70
N ARG A 108 -11.08 16.12 -6.63
CA ARG A 108 -9.61 16.29 -6.66
C ARG A 108 -8.87 14.97 -6.82
N LEU A 109 -9.36 13.91 -6.17
CA LEU A 109 -8.79 12.57 -6.35
C LEU A 109 -8.95 12.08 -7.78
N THR A 110 -10.13 12.29 -8.36
CA THR A 110 -10.41 11.92 -9.74
C THR A 110 -9.48 12.63 -10.72
N SER A 111 -9.39 13.97 -10.64
CA SER A 111 -8.50 14.76 -11.50
C SER A 111 -7.03 14.37 -11.31
N LEU A 112 -6.59 14.16 -10.07
CA LEU A 112 -5.21 13.76 -9.80
C LEU A 112 -4.89 12.40 -10.45
N ILE A 113 -5.75 11.40 -10.27
CA ILE A 113 -5.51 10.06 -10.79
C ILE A 113 -5.63 10.03 -12.33
N MET A 114 -6.65 10.65 -12.87
CA MET A 114 -6.94 10.54 -14.31
C MET A 114 -6.08 11.44 -15.20
N GLU A 115 -5.62 12.58 -14.67
CA GLU A 115 -4.94 13.61 -15.46
C GLU A 115 -3.47 13.81 -15.09
N LYS A 116 -3.07 13.57 -13.81
CA LYS A 116 -1.74 13.96 -13.30
C LYS A 116 -0.89 12.80 -12.83
N LEU A 117 -1.47 11.63 -12.59
CA LEU A 117 -0.72 10.49 -12.03
C LEU A 117 0.40 10.04 -12.95
N GLN A 118 0.16 10.03 -14.25
CA GLN A 118 1.18 9.62 -15.22
C GLN A 118 2.39 10.54 -15.16
N ASP A 119 2.18 11.84 -15.23
CA ASP A 119 3.26 12.84 -15.15
C ASP A 119 4.01 12.74 -13.82
N ALA A 120 3.27 12.54 -12.72
CA ALA A 120 3.87 12.39 -11.40
C ALA A 120 4.79 11.17 -11.32
N VAL A 121 4.36 10.02 -11.84
CA VAL A 121 5.13 8.79 -11.86
C VAL A 121 6.36 8.91 -12.77
N GLU A 122 6.19 9.47 -13.98
CA GLU A 122 7.26 9.64 -14.95
C GLU A 122 8.32 10.66 -14.47
N ASN A 123 7.90 11.82 -13.96
CA ASN A 123 8.81 12.86 -13.47
C ASN A 123 9.61 12.41 -12.23
N GLN A 124 9.04 11.54 -11.41
CA GLN A 124 9.71 10.99 -10.23
C GLN A 124 10.50 9.70 -10.53
N ASP A 125 10.37 9.11 -11.72
CA ASP A 125 10.84 7.73 -12.00
C ASP A 125 10.40 6.76 -10.90
N ALA A 126 9.11 6.85 -10.51
CA ALA A 126 8.56 6.11 -9.38
C ALA A 126 8.09 4.71 -9.81
N LYS A 127 8.54 3.69 -9.07
CA LYS A 127 8.06 2.30 -9.24
C LYS A 127 6.94 1.93 -8.25
N LEU A 128 6.66 2.81 -7.30
CA LEU A 128 5.60 2.63 -6.30
C LEU A 128 4.71 3.86 -6.23
N VAL A 129 3.41 3.63 -6.25
CA VAL A 129 2.38 4.60 -5.87
C VAL A 129 1.66 4.06 -4.64
N VAL A 130 1.57 4.88 -3.59
CA VAL A 130 0.81 4.56 -2.38
C VAL A 130 -0.33 5.55 -2.23
N ILE A 131 -1.54 5.04 -1.99
CA ILE A 131 -2.75 5.87 -1.81
C ILE A 131 -3.32 5.55 -0.44
N SER A 132 -3.27 6.51 0.50
CA SER A 132 -3.83 6.31 1.83
C SER A 132 -5.33 6.55 1.80
N ASP A 133 -6.08 5.58 2.35
CA ASP A 133 -7.55 5.62 2.49
C ASP A 133 -8.31 6.12 1.25
N ILE A 134 -8.17 5.38 0.17
CA ILE A 134 -8.69 5.73 -1.16
C ILE A 134 -10.21 6.00 -1.18
N ALA A 135 -10.96 5.43 -0.23
CA ALA A 135 -12.40 5.61 -0.14
C ALA A 135 -12.83 6.90 0.58
N CYS A 136 -11.97 7.42 1.47
CA CYS A 136 -12.29 8.56 2.33
C CYS A 136 -12.91 9.74 1.58
N PRO A 137 -12.36 10.25 0.45
CA PRO A 137 -12.95 11.36 -0.28
C PRO A 137 -14.35 11.08 -0.81
N PHE A 138 -14.68 9.82 -1.13
CA PHE A 138 -15.99 9.42 -1.63
C PHE A 138 -17.00 9.12 -0.53
N LEU A 139 -16.54 8.82 0.67
CA LEU A 139 -17.42 8.55 1.81
C LEU A 139 -17.96 9.84 2.45
N TYR A 140 -17.13 10.89 2.50
CA TYR A 140 -17.43 12.12 3.25
C TYR A 140 -17.75 13.32 2.37
N ASP A 141 -17.60 13.23 1.06
CA ASP A 141 -17.97 14.32 0.14
C ASP A 141 -19.49 14.30 -0.19
N ASN A 142 -20.04 15.48 -0.49
CA ASN A 142 -21.46 15.68 -0.87
C ASN A 142 -21.78 15.24 -2.31
N VAL A 143 -21.16 14.18 -2.78
CA VAL A 143 -21.45 13.54 -4.07
C VAL A 143 -22.62 12.57 -3.90
N ASN A 144 -23.54 12.48 -4.87
CA ASN A 144 -24.61 11.51 -4.77
C ASN A 144 -24.09 10.06 -4.93
N ASP A 145 -24.81 9.08 -4.36
CA ASP A 145 -24.35 7.69 -4.30
C ASP A 145 -24.09 7.06 -5.66
N GLN A 146 -24.93 7.37 -6.67
CA GLN A 146 -24.78 6.81 -8.00
C GLN A 146 -23.56 7.40 -8.73
N GLU A 147 -23.30 8.67 -8.57
CA GLU A 147 -22.13 9.35 -9.12
C GLU A 147 -20.87 8.86 -8.42
N ALA A 148 -20.86 8.81 -7.09
CA ALA A 148 -19.76 8.28 -6.29
C ALA A 148 -19.39 6.86 -6.73
N LYS A 149 -20.37 5.97 -6.87
CA LYS A 149 -20.18 4.59 -7.36
C LYS A 149 -19.55 4.56 -8.75
N THR A 150 -20.07 5.36 -9.68
CA THR A 150 -19.62 5.37 -11.07
C THR A 150 -18.19 5.86 -11.19
N VAL A 151 -17.90 7.04 -10.62
CA VAL A 151 -16.58 7.68 -10.68
C VAL A 151 -15.54 6.82 -9.94
N TYR A 152 -15.88 6.31 -8.75
CA TYR A 152 -14.99 5.44 -7.99
C TYR A 152 -14.64 4.16 -8.77
N SER A 153 -15.63 3.53 -9.42
CA SER A 153 -15.40 2.35 -10.25
C SER A 153 -14.45 2.64 -11.45
N GLN A 154 -14.56 3.84 -12.04
CA GLN A 154 -13.66 4.27 -13.11
C GLN A 154 -12.23 4.45 -12.60
N ILE A 155 -12.05 5.12 -11.46
CA ILE A 155 -10.73 5.30 -10.82
C ILE A 155 -10.09 3.96 -10.52
N MET A 156 -10.82 3.03 -9.88
CA MET A 156 -10.28 1.72 -9.52
C MET A 156 -9.88 0.91 -10.75
N SER A 157 -10.68 0.99 -11.82
CA SER A 157 -10.35 0.34 -13.10
C SER A 157 -9.13 0.98 -13.77
N TYR A 158 -9.03 2.30 -13.70
CA TYR A 158 -7.86 3.04 -14.22
C TYR A 158 -6.58 2.63 -13.49
N LEU A 159 -6.59 2.62 -12.15
CA LEU A 159 -5.43 2.24 -11.33
C LEU A 159 -4.96 0.81 -11.65
N ALA A 160 -5.89 -0.14 -11.77
CA ALA A 160 -5.56 -1.52 -12.11
C ALA A 160 -4.91 -1.66 -13.50
N ASN A 161 -5.39 -0.89 -14.48
CA ASN A 161 -4.80 -0.86 -15.82
C ASN A 161 -3.49 -0.09 -15.87
N PHE A 162 -3.40 1.01 -15.12
CA PHE A 162 -2.21 1.85 -15.05
C PHE A 162 -1.02 1.09 -14.46
N ALA A 163 -1.23 0.37 -13.35
CA ALA A 163 -0.20 -0.47 -12.74
C ALA A 163 0.41 -1.45 -13.76
N LYS A 164 -0.45 -2.15 -14.50
CA LYS A 164 -0.03 -3.12 -15.53
C LYS A 164 0.70 -2.46 -16.70
N LYS A 165 0.14 -1.35 -17.21
CA LYS A 165 0.66 -0.64 -18.38
C LYS A 165 2.05 -0.06 -18.13
N HIS A 166 2.24 0.54 -16.95
CA HIS A 166 3.48 1.23 -16.59
C HIS A 166 4.46 0.35 -15.79
N HIS A 167 4.10 -0.92 -15.55
CA HIS A 167 4.92 -1.88 -14.77
C HIS A 167 5.34 -1.35 -13.40
N ILE A 168 4.43 -0.66 -12.72
CA ILE A 168 4.63 -0.15 -11.37
C ILE A 168 3.75 -0.90 -10.36
N ILE A 169 4.07 -0.76 -9.08
CA ILE A 169 3.24 -1.26 -7.99
C ILE A 169 2.34 -0.12 -7.51
N ILE A 170 1.05 -0.41 -7.36
CA ILE A 170 0.11 0.50 -6.72
C ILE A 170 -0.43 -0.19 -5.46
N ILE A 171 -0.28 0.46 -4.31
CA ILE A 171 -0.83 0.00 -3.03
C ILE A 171 -1.80 1.05 -2.52
N ALA A 172 -3.06 0.69 -2.37
CA ALA A 172 -4.05 1.54 -1.72
C ALA A 172 -4.41 0.98 -0.35
N THR A 173 -4.57 1.84 0.65
CA THR A 173 -5.23 1.44 1.90
C THR A 173 -6.70 1.77 1.85
N TYR A 174 -7.49 0.98 2.53
CA TYR A 174 -8.92 1.18 2.77
C TYR A 174 -9.16 1.00 4.26
N LEU A 175 -9.39 2.10 4.96
CA LEU A 175 -9.54 2.06 6.41
C LEU A 175 -10.92 1.56 6.83
N THR A 176 -11.04 1.14 8.07
CA THR A 176 -12.33 0.81 8.66
C THR A 176 -13.13 2.10 8.87
N HIS A 177 -14.26 2.19 8.18
CA HIS A 177 -15.22 3.29 8.29
C HIS A 177 -16.54 2.81 8.86
N GLU A 178 -17.39 3.76 9.25
CA GLU A 178 -18.76 3.47 9.70
C GLU A 178 -19.53 2.66 8.66
N SER A 179 -20.36 1.76 9.17
CA SER A 179 -21.21 0.92 8.31
C SER A 179 -22.26 1.78 7.59
N SER A 180 -22.17 1.84 6.28
CA SER A 180 -23.14 2.50 5.42
C SER A 180 -23.30 1.75 4.10
N ARG A 181 -24.43 1.95 3.41
CA ARG A 181 -24.64 1.37 2.09
C ARG A 181 -23.55 1.83 1.09
N ARG A 182 -23.17 3.11 1.15
CA ARG A 182 -22.12 3.67 0.31
C ARG A 182 -20.79 2.97 0.57
N ASN A 183 -20.40 2.83 1.83
CA ASN A 183 -19.17 2.15 2.21
C ASN A 183 -19.12 0.70 1.68
N SER A 184 -20.21 -0.07 1.86
CA SER A 184 -20.28 -1.45 1.36
C SER A 184 -20.09 -1.53 -0.16
N VAL A 185 -20.73 -0.63 -0.92
CA VAL A 185 -20.61 -0.59 -2.38
C VAL A 185 -19.19 -0.23 -2.82
N LEU A 186 -18.52 0.74 -2.15
CA LEU A 186 -17.14 1.10 -2.47
C LEU A 186 -16.16 -0.03 -2.13
N GLN A 187 -16.38 -0.75 -1.03
CA GLN A 187 -15.62 -1.95 -0.69
C GLN A 187 -15.72 -3.04 -1.75
N GLU A 188 -16.94 -3.36 -2.20
CA GLU A 188 -17.16 -4.35 -3.25
C GLU A 188 -16.42 -3.98 -4.54
N ILE A 189 -16.49 -2.70 -4.96
CA ILE A 189 -15.78 -2.21 -6.15
C ILE A 189 -14.26 -2.36 -5.96
N THR A 190 -13.76 -2.00 -4.80
CA THR A 190 -12.33 -2.06 -4.47
C THR A 190 -11.81 -3.48 -4.56
N THR A 191 -12.48 -4.41 -3.88
CA THR A 191 -12.13 -5.84 -3.90
C THR A 191 -12.22 -6.44 -5.30
N ALA A 192 -13.25 -6.06 -6.07
CA ALA A 192 -13.41 -6.56 -7.43
C ALA A 192 -12.27 -6.13 -8.36
N LYS A 193 -11.80 -4.89 -8.25
CA LYS A 193 -10.80 -4.29 -9.16
C LYS A 193 -9.34 -4.55 -8.78
N ALA A 194 -9.04 -4.64 -7.49
CA ALA A 194 -7.71 -5.01 -7.02
C ALA A 194 -7.35 -6.44 -7.45
N ASN A 195 -6.09 -6.69 -7.79
CA ASN A 195 -5.62 -8.06 -8.04
C ASN A 195 -5.11 -8.75 -6.76
N THR A 196 -4.73 -7.98 -5.77
CA THR A 196 -4.30 -8.46 -4.46
C THR A 196 -5.09 -7.74 -3.36
N VAL A 197 -5.63 -8.48 -2.40
CA VAL A 197 -6.34 -7.93 -1.25
C VAL A 197 -5.81 -8.58 0.02
N LEU A 198 -5.30 -7.76 0.92
CA LEU A 198 -4.83 -8.16 2.24
C LEU A 198 -5.68 -7.44 3.30
N ARG A 199 -6.25 -8.21 4.22
CA ARG A 199 -6.99 -7.68 5.36
C ARG A 199 -6.14 -7.76 6.63
N PHE A 200 -6.03 -6.65 7.31
CA PHE A 200 -5.35 -6.53 8.60
C PHE A 200 -6.42 -6.39 9.68
N THR A 201 -6.41 -7.30 10.64
CA THR A 201 -7.32 -7.30 11.77
C THR A 201 -6.54 -7.15 13.06
N LYS A 202 -6.98 -6.25 13.92
CA LYS A 202 -6.43 -6.06 15.27
C LYS A 202 -7.58 -6.24 16.26
N THR A 203 -7.43 -7.18 17.16
CA THR A 203 -8.30 -7.36 18.32
C THR A 203 -7.51 -7.06 19.60
N LEU A 204 -8.13 -7.21 20.75
CA LEU A 204 -7.42 -7.09 22.04
C LEU A 204 -6.32 -8.14 22.23
N TYR A 205 -6.44 -9.29 21.54
CA TYR A 205 -5.60 -10.47 21.78
C TYR A 205 -4.79 -10.89 20.56
N THR A 206 -5.24 -10.54 19.36
CA THR A 206 -4.63 -11.02 18.11
C THR A 206 -4.38 -9.89 17.12
N LYS A 207 -3.37 -10.08 16.32
CA LYS A 207 -3.12 -9.28 15.11
C LYS A 207 -2.97 -10.27 13.98
N GLU A 208 -3.85 -10.18 13.01
CA GLU A 208 -3.94 -11.14 11.91
C GLU A 208 -3.81 -10.44 10.58
N VAL A 209 -3.20 -11.13 9.62
CA VAL A 209 -3.20 -10.74 8.21
C VAL A 209 -3.82 -11.86 7.40
N GLU A 210 -4.85 -11.53 6.66
CA GLU A 210 -5.54 -12.43 5.75
C GLU A 210 -5.27 -12.05 4.31
N LEU A 211 -4.84 -13.00 3.49
CA LEU A 211 -4.80 -12.85 2.03
C LEU A 211 -6.17 -13.26 1.48
N GLU A 212 -7.04 -12.28 1.22
CA GLU A 212 -8.41 -12.51 0.74
C GLU A 212 -8.48 -12.71 -0.78
N LYS A 213 -7.52 -12.15 -1.53
CA LYS A 213 -7.48 -12.25 -2.98
C LYS A 213 -6.07 -12.19 -3.51
N HIS A 214 -5.73 -13.12 -4.38
CA HIS A 214 -4.49 -13.09 -5.17
C HIS A 214 -4.64 -13.98 -6.41
N PRO A 215 -4.04 -13.63 -7.57
CA PRO A 215 -4.19 -14.40 -8.79
C PRO A 215 -3.47 -15.77 -8.78
N THR A 216 -2.48 -15.97 -7.92
CA THR A 216 -1.59 -17.15 -7.93
C THR A 216 -1.36 -17.80 -6.57
N TYR A 217 -1.42 -17.04 -5.47
CA TYR A 217 -1.16 -17.60 -4.13
C TYR A 217 -2.43 -18.16 -3.50
N MET A 218 -2.25 -19.17 -2.66
CA MET A 218 -3.34 -19.69 -1.83
C MET A 218 -3.78 -18.63 -0.83
N LEU A 219 -5.09 -18.50 -0.70
CA LEU A 219 -5.69 -17.63 0.31
C LEU A 219 -5.49 -18.24 1.69
N GLY A 220 -5.31 -17.40 2.69
CA GLY A 220 -5.06 -17.88 4.05
C GLY A 220 -4.94 -16.73 5.05
N VAL A 221 -4.74 -17.09 6.30
CA VAL A 221 -4.60 -16.18 7.43
C VAL A 221 -3.31 -16.52 8.16
N VAL A 222 -2.63 -15.51 8.66
CA VAL A 222 -1.46 -15.64 9.53
C VAL A 222 -1.60 -14.73 10.74
N ASP A 223 -1.31 -15.29 11.92
CA ASP A 223 -1.19 -14.51 13.15
C ASP A 223 0.17 -13.84 13.20
N LEU A 224 0.18 -12.53 13.47
CA LEU A 224 1.41 -11.80 13.69
C LEU A 224 1.86 -12.01 15.15
N THR A 225 2.93 -12.76 15.32
CA THR A 225 3.51 -12.99 16.65
C THR A 225 4.11 -11.69 17.21
N THR A 226 4.01 -11.52 18.52
CA THR A 226 4.49 -10.33 19.25
C THR A 226 6.02 -10.15 19.18
N GLU A 227 6.77 -11.11 18.67
CA GLU A 227 8.22 -11.04 18.53
C GLU A 227 8.68 -10.18 17.32
N ASN A 228 7.77 -9.87 16.39
CA ASN A 228 8.05 -8.97 15.27
C ASN A 228 7.90 -7.51 15.69
N HIS A 229 8.85 -6.98 16.44
CA HIS A 229 8.87 -5.62 16.97
C HIS A 229 8.58 -4.52 15.91
N ALA A 230 8.99 -4.71 14.68
CA ALA A 230 8.77 -3.74 13.61
C ALA A 230 7.29 -3.45 13.34
N LEU A 231 6.41 -4.48 13.33
CA LEU A 231 4.97 -4.27 13.10
C LEU A 231 4.21 -3.95 14.39
N THR A 232 4.67 -4.44 15.53
CA THR A 232 4.07 -4.14 16.83
C THR A 232 4.26 -2.67 17.20
N GLU A 233 5.39 -2.07 16.87
CA GLU A 233 5.60 -0.62 17.00
C GLU A 233 4.71 0.18 16.02
N PHE A 234 4.47 -0.35 14.82
CA PHE A 234 3.66 0.29 13.81
C PHE A 234 2.15 0.23 14.04
N MET A 235 1.68 -0.85 14.61
CA MET A 235 0.26 -0.98 14.95
C MET A 235 -0.10 -0.24 16.26
N GLY A 236 0.78 0.63 16.74
CA GLY A 236 0.60 1.50 17.87
C GLY A 236 0.36 0.71 19.17
N THR A 237 1.27 0.81 20.12
CA THR A 237 0.90 0.57 21.53
C THR A 237 -0.03 1.72 21.91
N ASP A 238 -1.30 1.41 22.20
CA ASP A 238 -2.28 2.36 22.73
C ASP A 238 -1.80 2.96 24.07
N LYS A 239 -0.85 3.89 24.01
CA LYS A 239 -0.54 4.78 25.15
C LYS A 239 -1.50 5.96 25.25
N ALA A 240 -2.41 6.12 24.27
CA ALA A 240 -3.36 7.23 24.26
C ALA A 240 -4.68 6.93 24.98
N GLU A 241 -5.04 5.68 25.25
CA GLU A 241 -6.33 5.37 25.91
C GLU A 241 -6.28 5.27 27.43
N GLN A 242 -5.12 5.29 28.07
CA GLN A 242 -5.04 5.24 29.55
C GLN A 242 -5.20 6.59 30.26
N ASN A 243 -5.26 7.71 29.56
CA ASN A 243 -5.42 9.03 30.19
C ASN A 243 -6.83 9.63 30.14
N CYS A 244 -7.83 8.89 29.69
CA CYS A 244 -9.21 9.41 29.60
C CYS A 244 -10.16 8.90 30.72
N PHE A 245 -9.67 8.18 31.74
CA PHE A 245 -10.48 7.67 32.84
C PHE A 245 -10.09 8.20 34.23
N LEU A 246 -9.36 9.31 34.31
CA LEU A 246 -9.12 10.01 35.58
C LEU A 246 -9.25 11.53 35.35
N MET A 247 -10.48 11.99 35.22
CA MET A 247 -10.99 13.29 35.66
C MET A 247 -12.52 13.22 35.77
#